data_1c63e552943f824ac2980ff3e9b3e3d4
#
_entry.id   1c63e552943f824ac2980ff3e9b3e3d4
#
_cell.length_a   1.000
_cell.length_b   1.000
_cell.length_c   1.000
_cell.angle_alpha   90.00
_cell.angle_beta   90.00
_cell.angle_gamma   90.00
#
_symmetry.space_group_name_H-M   'P 1'
#
loop_
_entity.id
_entity.type
_entity.pdbx_description
1 polymer ?
#
loop_
_entity_poly.entity_id
_entity_poly.type
_entity_poly.pdbx_seq_one_letter_code
_entity_poly.pdbx_strand_id
1 'polypeptide(L)'
;MKLRESILILMAFVPSFIFAQAAIIEKDTSIVTPEAHFFATFVKSFDHGISLTFEEEIRSAPSHRSHTTVGLTYAPIQYVNIYAAYTLKLYGDQGWSDVNKYLRHRANFLITGQVKLGQWNLSLREGVMLDARCDEVDKREKNQVDFTLRSRLQAVYAIPETPLSIVGKFEILNTLNAPVDYVNEAIRREAKGAETLSLQGELEGASYGQYISELRPEAGVQWKINKQNSLTLTYRYNYLYDRGISIDDITENITITNKYTTKHLILLAYKFGW
;
A
#
# COMPACT_ATOMS: atom_id res chain seq x y z
N MET A 1 21.82 -23.80 -10.35
CA MET A 1 21.21 -23.60 -9.02
C MET A 1 20.00 -24.51 -8.93
N LYS A 2 19.95 -25.41 -7.96
CA LYS A 2 18.87 -26.40 -7.87
C LYS A 2 17.62 -25.73 -7.31
N LEU A 3 16.44 -26.08 -7.79
CA LEU A 3 15.11 -25.55 -7.40
C LEU A 3 14.95 -25.37 -5.87
N ARG A 4 15.61 -26.24 -5.10
CA ARG A 4 15.62 -26.25 -3.64
C ARG A 4 16.23 -24.98 -3.02
N GLU A 5 17.27 -24.42 -3.63
CA GLU A 5 17.96 -23.21 -3.14
C GLU A 5 17.13 -21.94 -3.46
N SER A 6 16.42 -21.95 -4.59
CA SER A 6 15.54 -20.85 -4.98
C SER A 6 14.31 -20.74 -4.07
N ILE A 7 13.77 -21.87 -3.60
CA ILE A 7 12.63 -21.90 -2.66
C ILE A 7 13.07 -21.46 -1.26
N LEU A 8 14.29 -21.80 -0.83
CA LEU A 8 14.84 -21.37 0.46
C LEU A 8 15.05 -19.84 0.52
N ILE A 9 15.50 -19.24 -0.58
CA ILE A 9 15.64 -17.79 -0.68
C ILE A 9 14.27 -17.10 -0.64
N LEU A 10 13.24 -17.67 -1.28
CA LEU A 10 11.88 -17.15 -1.24
C LEU A 10 11.25 -17.24 0.16
N MET A 11 11.52 -18.37 0.88
CA MET A 11 11.01 -18.57 2.24
C MET A 11 11.72 -17.71 3.31
N ALA A 12 12.97 -17.33 3.09
CA ALA A 12 13.71 -16.46 4.00
C ALA A 12 13.16 -15.02 4.05
N PHE A 13 12.33 -14.62 3.06
CA PHE A 13 11.68 -13.33 2.98
C PHE A 13 10.21 -13.33 3.42
N VAL A 14 9.68 -14.45 3.92
CA VAL A 14 8.34 -14.46 4.51
C VAL A 14 8.44 -13.85 5.91
N PRO A 15 8.00 -12.61 6.13
CA PRO A 15 8.00 -12.05 7.47
C PRO A 15 7.08 -12.89 8.35
N SER A 16 7.60 -13.33 9.49
CA SER A 16 6.89 -14.13 10.50
C SER A 16 5.80 -13.31 11.24
N PHE A 17 5.06 -12.48 10.52
CA PHE A 17 4.09 -11.55 11.10
C PHE A 17 2.64 -11.93 10.78
N ILE A 18 2.25 -13.18 11.09
CA ILE A 18 0.84 -13.49 11.25
C ILE A 18 0.54 -13.37 12.75
N PHE A 19 0.36 -12.15 13.24
CA PHE A 19 -0.31 -11.94 14.51
C PHE A 19 -1.79 -11.72 14.25
N ALA A 20 -2.58 -12.77 14.46
CA ALA A 20 -4.01 -12.62 14.58
C ALA A 20 -4.30 -11.77 15.83
N GLN A 21 -4.66 -10.50 15.64
CA GLN A 21 -5.18 -9.69 16.71
C GLN A 21 -6.67 -9.96 16.87
N ALA A 22 -7.08 -10.30 18.10
CA ALA A 22 -8.49 -10.28 18.45
C ALA A 22 -8.95 -8.82 18.44
N ALA A 23 -9.66 -8.40 17.40
CA ALA A 23 -10.26 -7.08 17.30
C ALA A 23 -11.54 -7.06 18.12
N ILE A 24 -11.67 -6.11 19.01
CA ILE A 24 -12.98 -5.70 19.52
C ILE A 24 -13.65 -4.96 18.35
N ILE A 25 -14.66 -5.59 17.75
CA ILE A 25 -15.33 -5.10 16.54
C ILE A 25 -16.50 -4.24 16.97
N GLU A 26 -16.36 -2.92 16.92
CA GLU A 26 -17.51 -2.06 16.71
C GLU A 26 -17.68 -1.85 15.20
N LYS A 27 -18.85 -2.25 14.69
CA LYS A 27 -19.17 -2.09 13.27
C LYS A 27 -19.55 -0.65 13.00
N ASP A 28 -18.63 0.12 12.41
CA ASP A 28 -19.02 1.29 11.66
C ASP A 28 -19.36 0.95 10.21
N THR A 29 -20.27 1.73 9.61
CA THR A 29 -20.83 1.55 8.29
C THR A 29 -19.78 1.31 7.22
N SER A 30 -19.80 0.15 6.57
CA SER A 30 -18.96 -0.12 5.41
C SER A 30 -19.45 0.69 4.20
N ILE A 31 -18.62 1.61 3.73
CA ILE A 31 -18.85 2.31 2.48
C ILE A 31 -18.26 1.45 1.36
N VAL A 32 -19.09 1.03 0.41
CA VAL A 32 -18.64 0.35 -0.81
C VAL A 32 -18.55 1.39 -1.92
N THR A 33 -17.35 1.63 -2.44
CA THR A 33 -17.15 2.57 -3.55
C THR A 33 -16.55 1.85 -4.75
N PRO A 34 -17.21 1.84 -5.91
CA PRO A 34 -16.58 1.44 -7.17
C PRO A 34 -15.64 2.55 -7.63
N GLU A 35 -14.44 2.18 -8.07
CA GLU A 35 -13.45 3.11 -8.63
C GLU A 35 -12.85 2.52 -9.91
N ALA A 36 -12.46 3.39 -10.86
CA ALA A 36 -11.66 2.99 -12.01
C ALA A 36 -10.33 3.74 -12.00
N HIS A 37 -9.23 3.01 -12.17
CA HIS A 37 -7.89 3.58 -12.20
C HIS A 37 -7.25 3.32 -13.56
N PHE A 38 -6.63 4.34 -14.13
CA PHE A 38 -5.89 4.27 -15.38
C PHE A 38 -4.43 4.54 -15.10
N PHE A 39 -3.55 3.66 -15.58
CA PHE A 39 -2.11 3.79 -15.45
C PHE A 39 -1.47 3.90 -16.82
N ALA A 40 -0.55 4.86 -16.97
CA ALA A 40 0.37 4.94 -18.10
C ALA A 40 1.80 4.85 -17.53
N THR A 41 2.50 3.77 -17.85
CA THR A 41 3.86 3.53 -17.36
C THR A 41 4.84 3.53 -18.52
N PHE A 42 5.88 4.34 -18.43
CA PHE A 42 6.98 4.43 -19.37
C PHE A 42 8.26 3.94 -18.69
N VAL A 43 8.95 3.00 -19.32
CA VAL A 43 10.19 2.42 -18.77
C VAL A 43 11.32 2.56 -19.77
N LYS A 44 12.39 3.25 -19.38
CA LYS A 44 13.66 3.31 -20.10
C LYS A 44 14.67 2.39 -19.44
N SER A 45 15.13 1.39 -20.17
CA SER A 45 16.20 0.49 -19.71
C SER A 45 17.56 1.01 -20.16
N PHE A 46 18.53 0.89 -19.26
CA PHE A 46 19.95 1.21 -19.49
C PHE A 46 20.79 -0.05 -19.28
N ASP A 47 22.07 0.04 -19.58
CA ASP A 47 23.04 -1.01 -19.28
C ASP A 47 23.16 -1.24 -17.77
N HIS A 48 23.79 -2.37 -17.40
CA HIS A 48 24.05 -2.75 -16.01
C HIS A 48 22.81 -2.95 -15.13
N GLY A 49 21.66 -3.29 -15.74
CA GLY A 49 20.42 -3.61 -15.00
C GLY A 49 19.73 -2.40 -14.39
N ILE A 50 20.02 -1.20 -14.87
CA ILE A 50 19.37 0.04 -14.42
C ILE A 50 18.16 0.33 -15.32
N SER A 51 17.05 0.77 -14.76
CA SER A 51 15.93 1.33 -15.52
C SER A 51 15.26 2.49 -14.80
N LEU A 52 14.83 3.47 -15.58
CA LEU A 52 14.03 4.60 -15.13
C LEU A 52 12.57 4.35 -15.48
N THR A 53 11.68 4.61 -14.53
CA THR A 53 10.24 4.49 -14.70
C THR A 53 9.59 5.85 -14.49
N PHE A 54 8.70 6.22 -15.39
CA PHE A 54 7.74 7.29 -15.22
C PHE A 54 6.34 6.67 -15.27
N GLU A 55 5.50 6.97 -14.28
CA GLU A 55 4.15 6.45 -14.23
C GLU A 55 3.16 7.55 -13.84
N GLU A 56 2.08 7.64 -14.58
CA GLU A 56 0.93 8.46 -14.26
C GLU A 56 -0.26 7.56 -13.95
N GLU A 57 -0.88 7.78 -12.79
CA GLU A 57 -2.10 7.11 -12.37
C GLU A 57 -3.21 8.14 -12.23
N ILE A 58 -4.32 7.92 -12.94
CA ILE A 58 -5.54 8.73 -12.84
C ILE A 58 -6.64 7.88 -12.24
N ARG A 59 -7.31 8.37 -11.22
CA ARG A 59 -8.40 7.71 -10.51
C ARG A 59 -9.71 8.44 -10.73
N SER A 60 -10.73 7.69 -11.18
CA SER A 60 -12.10 8.18 -11.30
C SER A 60 -12.88 7.79 -10.04
N ALA A 61 -12.72 8.48 -8.97
CA ALA A 61 -13.54 8.28 -7.77
C ALA A 61 -14.12 9.62 -7.36
N PRO A 62 -15.02 9.73 -6.37
CA PRO A 62 -15.76 10.99 -6.15
C PRO A 62 -14.86 12.24 -6.05
N SER A 63 -13.58 12.08 -5.82
CA SER A 63 -12.55 13.09 -6.02
C SER A 63 -11.54 12.61 -7.06
N HIS A 64 -11.41 13.34 -8.18
CA HIS A 64 -10.37 13.05 -9.16
C HIS A 64 -9.00 13.13 -8.49
N ARG A 65 -8.20 12.07 -8.65
CA ARG A 65 -6.86 11.97 -8.06
C ARG A 65 -5.87 11.63 -9.15
N SER A 66 -4.75 12.31 -9.16
CA SER A 66 -3.61 12.01 -10.03
C SER A 66 -2.39 11.69 -9.18
N HIS A 67 -1.67 10.65 -9.57
CA HIS A 67 -0.41 10.26 -8.94
C HIS A 67 0.66 10.18 -10.01
N THR A 68 1.62 11.08 -9.96
CA THR A 68 2.79 11.10 -10.84
C THR A 68 3.97 10.48 -10.12
N THR A 69 4.52 9.40 -10.66
CA THR A 69 5.63 8.65 -10.05
C THR A 69 6.86 8.66 -10.95
N VAL A 70 8.01 8.96 -10.37
CA VAL A 70 9.32 8.75 -10.98
C VAL A 70 10.08 7.73 -10.14
N GLY A 71 10.61 6.68 -10.77
CA GLY A 71 11.28 5.60 -10.07
C GLY A 71 12.52 5.10 -10.79
N LEU A 72 13.46 4.62 -10.01
CA LEU A 72 14.68 3.97 -10.46
C LEU A 72 14.68 2.52 -10.00
N THR A 73 14.91 1.60 -10.94
CA THR A 73 15.12 0.18 -10.64
C THR A 73 16.58 -0.18 -10.89
N TYR A 74 17.15 -0.96 -9.99
CA TYR A 74 18.42 -1.63 -10.15
C TYR A 74 18.25 -3.14 -10.00
N ALA A 75 18.66 -3.90 -11.01
CA ALA A 75 18.62 -5.36 -11.04
C ALA A 75 20.06 -5.92 -10.96
N PRO A 76 20.62 -6.10 -9.74
CA PRO A 76 21.99 -6.61 -9.57
C PRO A 76 22.16 -8.02 -10.14
N ILE A 77 21.10 -8.81 -10.08
CA ILE A 77 21.00 -10.15 -10.64
C ILE A 77 19.60 -10.38 -11.22
N GLN A 78 19.45 -11.38 -12.10
CA GLN A 78 18.17 -11.67 -12.77
C GLN A 78 16.99 -12.00 -11.84
N TYR A 79 17.24 -12.32 -10.58
CA TYR A 79 16.22 -12.74 -9.61
C TYR A 79 15.84 -11.64 -8.62
N VAL A 80 16.58 -10.53 -8.58
CA VAL A 80 16.38 -9.48 -7.57
C VAL A 80 16.32 -8.11 -8.26
N ASN A 81 15.30 -7.33 -7.91
CA ASN A 81 15.16 -5.94 -8.28
C ASN A 81 15.04 -5.08 -7.02
N ILE A 82 15.79 -4.00 -6.97
CA ILE A 82 15.72 -2.94 -5.97
C ILE A 82 15.09 -1.73 -6.66
N TYR A 83 14.05 -1.18 -6.06
CA TYR A 83 13.30 -0.06 -6.63
C TYR A 83 13.18 1.06 -5.61
N ALA A 84 13.54 2.27 -6.03
CA ALA A 84 13.31 3.48 -5.28
C ALA A 84 12.47 4.44 -6.15
N ALA A 85 11.44 5.05 -5.58
CA ALA A 85 10.57 5.95 -6.31
C ALA A 85 10.04 7.08 -5.43
N TYR A 86 9.75 8.18 -6.10
CA TYR A 86 9.03 9.30 -5.56
C TYR A 86 7.70 9.47 -6.31
N THR A 87 6.62 9.68 -5.56
CA THR A 87 5.27 9.91 -6.11
C THR A 87 4.72 11.21 -5.56
N LEU A 88 4.31 12.08 -6.45
CA LEU A 88 3.48 13.24 -6.15
C LEU A 88 2.02 12.85 -6.28
N LYS A 89 1.22 13.08 -5.23
CA LYS A 89 -0.21 12.78 -5.22
C LYS A 89 -0.99 14.08 -5.16
N LEU A 90 -1.86 14.29 -6.12
CA LEU A 90 -2.81 15.38 -6.17
C LEU A 90 -4.20 14.85 -5.86
N TYR A 91 -4.85 15.45 -4.86
CA TYR A 91 -6.22 15.16 -4.49
C TYR A 91 -7.07 16.35 -4.94
N GLY A 92 -7.94 16.14 -5.95
CA GLY A 92 -8.88 17.18 -6.37
C GLY A 92 -10.20 17.00 -5.63
N ASP A 93 -10.51 17.91 -4.73
CA ASP A 93 -11.86 18.07 -4.20
C ASP A 93 -12.19 19.57 -4.28
N GLN A 94 -13.19 19.92 -5.07
CA GLN A 94 -13.84 21.23 -5.16
C GLN A 94 -12.92 22.49 -5.14
N GLY A 95 -12.07 22.63 -6.16
CA GLY A 95 -11.40 23.89 -6.46
C GLY A 95 -9.96 24.00 -5.95
N TRP A 96 -9.11 24.51 -6.81
CA TRP A 96 -7.66 24.65 -6.65
C TRP A 96 -7.23 25.72 -5.62
N SER A 97 -8.13 26.21 -4.77
CA SER A 97 -7.85 27.32 -3.87
C SER A 97 -6.88 26.97 -2.73
N ASP A 98 -6.65 25.69 -2.45
CA ASP A 98 -5.79 25.29 -1.35
C ASP A 98 -4.97 24.03 -1.72
N VAL A 99 -4.04 24.20 -2.66
CA VAL A 99 -3.21 23.10 -3.21
C VAL A 99 -2.45 22.34 -2.12
N ASN A 100 -1.98 23.01 -1.09
CA ASN A 100 -1.20 22.40 -0.02
C ASN A 100 -2.03 21.37 0.77
N LYS A 101 -3.31 21.60 0.96
CA LYS A 101 -4.22 20.70 1.67
C LYS A 101 -4.44 19.38 0.93
N TYR A 102 -4.24 19.39 -0.39
CA TYR A 102 -4.49 18.25 -1.28
C TYR A 102 -3.23 17.61 -1.84
N LEU A 103 -2.07 18.15 -1.51
CA LEU A 103 -0.78 17.65 -1.97
C LEU A 103 -0.20 16.67 -0.96
N ARG A 104 0.26 15.50 -1.45
CA ARG A 104 1.03 14.54 -0.64
C ARG A 104 2.22 14.04 -1.40
N HIS A 105 3.28 13.80 -0.67
CA HIS A 105 4.52 13.25 -1.18
C HIS A 105 4.67 11.81 -0.71
N ARG A 106 5.02 10.90 -1.63
CA ARG A 106 5.30 9.52 -1.26
C ARG A 106 6.69 9.13 -1.71
N ALA A 107 7.48 8.58 -0.81
CA ALA A 107 8.68 7.84 -1.16
C ALA A 107 8.41 6.33 -1.02
N ASN A 108 8.93 5.54 -1.96
CA ASN A 108 8.86 4.08 -1.94
C ASN A 108 10.27 3.52 -2.03
N PHE A 109 10.56 2.52 -1.22
CA PHE A 109 11.76 1.69 -1.32
C PHE A 109 11.35 0.23 -1.25
N LEU A 110 11.55 -0.51 -2.35
CA LEU A 110 11.02 -1.85 -2.54
C LEU A 110 12.11 -2.81 -3.02
N ILE A 111 12.10 -4.03 -2.51
CA ILE A 111 12.91 -5.13 -2.99
C ILE A 111 11.97 -6.21 -3.55
N THR A 112 12.26 -6.72 -4.74
CA THR A 112 11.47 -7.77 -5.37
C THR A 112 12.35 -8.95 -5.68
N GLY A 113 12.04 -10.11 -5.11
CA GLY A 113 12.54 -11.41 -5.54
C GLY A 113 11.63 -11.99 -6.60
N GLN A 114 12.19 -12.61 -7.65
CA GLN A 114 11.40 -13.24 -8.72
C GLN A 114 12.00 -14.53 -9.19
N VAL A 115 11.14 -15.48 -9.61
CA VAL A 115 11.54 -16.76 -10.17
C VAL A 115 10.62 -17.15 -11.31
N LYS A 116 11.21 -17.69 -12.39
CA LYS A 116 10.45 -18.23 -13.53
C LYS A 116 10.45 -19.76 -13.49
N LEU A 117 9.25 -20.33 -13.48
CA LEU A 117 9.02 -21.79 -13.44
C LEU A 117 8.13 -22.18 -14.63
N GLY A 118 8.74 -22.58 -15.74
CA GLY A 118 8.01 -22.85 -16.98
C GLY A 118 7.27 -21.61 -17.48
N GLN A 119 5.95 -21.70 -17.53
CA GLN A 119 5.05 -20.60 -17.94
C GLN A 119 4.72 -19.62 -16.79
N TRP A 120 5.10 -19.95 -15.56
CA TRP A 120 4.85 -19.12 -14.39
C TRP A 120 6.01 -18.17 -14.12
N ASN A 121 5.69 -16.93 -13.83
CA ASN A 121 6.59 -15.96 -13.22
C ASN A 121 6.02 -15.58 -11.84
N LEU A 122 6.73 -15.99 -10.78
CA LEU A 122 6.35 -15.72 -9.40
C LEU A 122 7.25 -14.63 -8.85
N SER A 123 6.70 -13.69 -8.10
CA SER A 123 7.49 -12.66 -7.43
C SER A 123 6.93 -12.32 -6.06
N LEU A 124 7.84 -12.06 -5.13
CA LEU A 124 7.57 -11.51 -3.82
C LEU A 124 8.22 -10.14 -3.73
N ARG A 125 7.48 -9.14 -3.33
CA ARG A 125 7.94 -7.77 -3.14
C ARG A 125 7.71 -7.33 -1.71
N GLU A 126 8.76 -6.82 -1.10
CA GLU A 126 8.73 -6.21 0.23
C GLU A 126 9.28 -4.80 0.16
N GLY A 127 8.77 -3.90 1.00
CA GLY A 127 9.33 -2.58 1.10
C GLY A 127 8.53 -1.61 1.95
N VAL A 128 9.06 -0.40 2.04
CA VAL A 128 8.52 0.67 2.88
C VAL A 128 8.00 1.80 2.00
N MET A 129 6.84 2.32 2.37
CA MET A 129 6.26 3.54 1.82
C MET A 129 6.23 4.61 2.92
N LEU A 130 6.62 5.81 2.57
CA LEU A 130 6.57 7.00 3.39
C LEU A 130 5.62 7.99 2.73
N ASP A 131 4.48 8.26 3.35
CA ASP A 131 3.50 9.24 2.86
C ASP A 131 3.56 10.50 3.72
N ALA A 132 4.09 11.60 3.17
CA ALA A 132 4.17 12.90 3.84
C ALA A 132 3.00 13.79 3.42
N ARG A 133 2.39 14.45 4.40
CA ARG A 133 1.32 15.43 4.23
C ARG A 133 1.90 16.83 4.17
N CYS A 134 1.31 17.71 3.35
CA CYS A 134 1.67 19.13 3.28
C CYS A 134 0.72 20.03 4.11
N ASP A 135 -0.43 19.49 4.49
CA ASP A 135 -1.39 20.14 5.38
C ASP A 135 -0.91 20.10 6.84
N GLU A 136 -1.31 21.07 7.61
CA GLU A 136 -1.18 21.04 9.06
C GLU A 136 -2.07 19.93 9.62
N VAL A 137 -1.52 19.08 10.45
CA VAL A 137 -2.23 18.00 11.13
C VAL A 137 -2.08 18.14 12.63
N ASP A 138 -3.13 17.83 13.35
CA ASP A 138 -3.00 17.64 14.80
C ASP A 138 -2.16 16.37 15.03
N LYS A 139 -0.97 16.55 15.57
CA LYS A 139 -0.02 15.47 15.83
C LYS A 139 -0.52 14.47 16.88
N ARG A 140 -1.55 14.84 17.64
CA ARG A 140 -2.22 13.94 18.58
C ARG A 140 -3.09 12.93 17.86
N GLU A 141 -3.63 13.27 16.70
CA GLU A 141 -4.56 12.44 15.95
C GLU A 141 -3.90 11.78 14.75
N LYS A 142 -2.94 12.45 14.10
CA LYS A 142 -2.33 11.98 12.84
C LYS A 142 -0.83 12.26 12.81
N ASN A 143 -0.09 11.42 12.13
CA ASN A 143 1.31 11.68 11.83
C ASN A 143 1.45 12.59 10.60
N GLN A 144 2.47 13.45 10.60
CA GLN A 144 2.87 14.21 9.43
C GLN A 144 3.39 13.27 8.33
N VAL A 145 4.04 12.18 8.71
CA VAL A 145 4.56 11.14 7.81
C VAL A 145 4.04 9.79 8.26
N ASP A 146 3.30 9.12 7.38
CA ASP A 146 2.85 7.75 7.60
C ASP A 146 3.88 6.76 7.06
N PHE A 147 4.29 5.79 7.89
CA PHE A 147 5.16 4.67 7.52
C PHE A 147 4.32 3.42 7.29
N THR A 148 4.45 2.83 6.10
CA THR A 148 3.72 1.62 5.75
C THR A 148 4.65 0.57 5.20
N LEU A 149 4.64 -0.63 5.78
CA LEU A 149 5.25 -1.81 5.20
C LEU A 149 4.32 -2.36 4.13
N ARG A 150 4.89 -2.70 2.98
CA ARG A 150 4.16 -3.21 1.83
C ARG A 150 4.71 -4.56 1.41
N SER A 151 3.87 -5.59 1.52
CA SER A 151 4.20 -6.96 1.12
C SER A 151 3.30 -7.38 -0.05
N ARG A 152 3.88 -7.84 -1.16
CA ARG A 152 3.10 -8.24 -2.34
C ARG A 152 3.59 -9.54 -2.94
N LEU A 153 2.72 -10.52 -3.01
CA LEU A 153 2.89 -11.73 -3.81
C LEU A 153 2.25 -11.53 -5.17
N GLN A 154 2.92 -11.94 -6.25
CA GLN A 154 2.38 -11.90 -7.60
C GLN A 154 2.72 -13.19 -8.35
N ALA A 155 1.74 -13.69 -9.11
CA ALA A 155 1.89 -14.79 -10.03
C ALA A 155 1.39 -14.33 -11.42
N VAL A 156 2.19 -14.61 -12.44
CA VAL A 156 1.84 -14.37 -13.85
C VAL A 156 2.00 -15.67 -14.60
N TYR A 157 0.92 -16.14 -15.22
CA TYR A 157 0.92 -17.33 -16.09
C TYR A 157 0.84 -16.90 -17.55
N ALA A 158 1.90 -17.19 -18.32
CA ALA A 158 1.90 -16.94 -19.75
C ALA A 158 1.12 -18.06 -20.46
N ILE A 159 0.03 -17.72 -21.16
CA ILE A 159 -0.76 -18.70 -21.91
C ILE A 159 0.06 -19.10 -23.16
N PRO A 160 0.39 -20.40 -23.31
CA PRO A 160 1.18 -20.86 -24.45
C PRO A 160 0.59 -20.42 -25.78
N GLU A 161 1.45 -20.08 -26.73
CA GLU A 161 1.10 -19.71 -28.12
C GLU A 161 0.18 -18.48 -28.27
N THR A 162 0.02 -17.72 -27.19
CA THR A 162 -0.79 -16.47 -27.22
C THR A 162 0.00 -15.29 -26.67
N PRO A 163 -0.37 -14.04 -27.02
CA PRO A 163 0.20 -12.86 -26.40
C PRO A 163 -0.40 -12.54 -25.03
N LEU A 164 -1.21 -13.43 -24.46
CA LEU A 164 -1.95 -13.22 -23.23
C LEU A 164 -1.27 -13.87 -22.01
N SER A 165 -1.44 -13.25 -20.87
CA SER A 165 -1.04 -13.83 -19.57
C SER A 165 -2.13 -13.58 -18.54
N ILE A 166 -2.32 -14.53 -17.64
CA ILE A 166 -3.19 -14.35 -16.46
C ILE A 166 -2.31 -13.78 -15.33
N VAL A 167 -2.83 -12.78 -14.64
CA VAL A 167 -2.14 -12.10 -13.54
C VAL A 167 -2.95 -12.24 -12.27
N GLY A 168 -2.30 -12.71 -11.20
CA GLY A 168 -2.85 -12.70 -9.85
C GLY A 168 -1.88 -11.98 -8.92
N LYS A 169 -2.42 -11.14 -8.01
CA LYS A 169 -1.64 -10.44 -6.99
C LYS A 169 -2.38 -10.48 -5.66
N PHE A 170 -1.61 -10.52 -4.60
CA PHE A 170 -2.12 -10.32 -3.25
C PHE A 170 -1.16 -9.38 -2.52
N GLU A 171 -1.67 -8.26 -2.02
CA GLU A 171 -0.88 -7.26 -1.35
C GLU A 171 -1.44 -6.96 0.04
N ILE A 172 -0.53 -6.82 1.00
CA ILE A 172 -0.81 -6.44 2.38
C ILE A 172 -0.09 -5.13 2.64
N LEU A 173 -0.80 -4.17 3.20
CA LEU A 173 -0.22 -2.94 3.74
C LEU A 173 -0.35 -2.96 5.26
N ASN A 174 0.76 -2.72 5.94
CA ASN A 174 0.81 -2.65 7.38
C ASN A 174 1.30 -1.26 7.79
N THR A 175 0.46 -0.51 8.51
CA THR A 175 0.84 0.77 9.10
C THR A 175 1.75 0.52 10.29
N LEU A 176 2.93 1.18 10.34
CA LEU A 176 3.96 0.94 11.34
C LEU A 176 3.98 1.99 12.46
N ASN A 177 3.47 3.18 12.20
CA ASN A 177 3.57 4.32 13.10
C ASN A 177 2.24 5.04 13.33
N ALA A 178 1.17 4.30 13.63
CA ALA A 178 -0.03 4.97 14.13
C ALA A 178 0.34 5.81 15.37
N PRO A 179 -0.35 6.94 15.65
CA PRO A 179 0.04 7.91 16.69
C PRO A 179 -0.21 7.37 18.11
N VAL A 180 0.67 6.47 18.56
CA VAL A 180 0.57 5.74 19.84
C VAL A 180 0.98 6.57 21.04
N ASP A 181 2.02 7.41 20.87
CA ASP A 181 2.64 8.09 22.00
C ASP A 181 1.69 9.05 22.70
N TYR A 182 0.83 9.72 21.94
CA TYR A 182 -0.18 10.61 22.51
C TYR A 182 -1.28 9.88 23.24
N VAL A 183 -1.72 8.75 22.71
CA VAL A 183 -2.71 7.90 23.39
C VAL A 183 -2.14 7.41 24.71
N ASN A 184 -0.90 6.91 24.70
CA ASN A 184 -0.23 6.46 25.91
C ASN A 184 -0.03 7.59 26.93
N GLU A 185 0.30 8.80 26.49
CA GLU A 185 0.44 9.94 27.37
C GLU A 185 -0.90 10.41 27.94
N ALA A 186 -1.94 10.49 27.11
CA ALA A 186 -3.28 10.84 27.54
C ALA A 186 -3.80 9.81 28.54
N ILE A 187 -3.65 8.51 28.26
CA ILE A 187 -4.00 7.43 29.18
C ILE A 187 -3.24 7.55 30.49
N ARG A 188 -1.93 7.87 30.48
CA ARG A 188 -1.15 8.07 31.71
C ARG A 188 -1.61 9.28 32.49
N ARG A 189 -2.06 10.34 31.85
CA ARG A 189 -2.60 11.54 32.52
C ARG A 189 -3.94 11.25 33.19
N GLU A 190 -4.80 10.52 32.50
CA GLU A 190 -6.10 10.13 33.00
C GLU A 190 -6.04 9.00 34.02
N ALA A 191 -5.08 8.08 33.92
CA ALA A 191 -4.90 6.93 34.82
C ALA A 191 -4.61 7.33 36.31
N LYS A 192 -4.63 8.61 36.63
CA LYS A 192 -4.76 9.11 37.98
C LYS A 192 -6.18 9.04 38.55
N GLY A 193 -7.18 8.70 37.69
CA GLY A 193 -8.58 8.45 38.07
C GLY A 193 -9.01 7.02 37.79
N ALA A 194 -9.81 6.40 38.62
CA ALA A 194 -10.10 4.95 38.61
C ALA A 194 -10.84 4.40 37.40
N GLU A 195 -11.42 5.23 36.52
CA GLU A 195 -12.17 4.80 35.33
C GLU A 195 -11.27 4.48 34.12
N THR A 196 -10.03 4.92 34.13
CA THR A 196 -9.08 4.79 33.00
C THR A 196 -8.30 3.49 32.99
N LEU A 197 -8.31 2.71 34.05
CA LEU A 197 -7.62 1.41 34.11
C LEU A 197 -8.19 0.38 33.12
N SER A 198 -9.48 0.46 32.80
CA SER A 198 -10.10 -0.44 31.80
C SER A 198 -9.67 -0.08 30.39
N LEU A 199 -9.62 1.21 30.05
CA LEU A 199 -9.22 1.68 28.73
C LEU A 199 -7.73 1.39 28.46
N GLN A 200 -6.87 1.53 29.47
CA GLN A 200 -5.46 1.20 29.38
C GLN A 200 -5.23 -0.28 29.08
N GLY A 201 -5.97 -1.18 29.75
CA GLY A 201 -5.88 -2.62 29.48
C GLY A 201 -6.35 -2.99 28.06
N GLU A 202 -7.41 -2.36 27.56
CA GLU A 202 -7.91 -2.54 26.21
C GLU A 202 -6.93 -2.03 25.15
N LEU A 203 -6.28 -0.89 25.39
CA LEU A 203 -5.31 -0.29 24.47
C LEU A 203 -3.96 -1.03 24.47
N GLU A 204 -3.49 -1.49 25.61
CA GLU A 204 -2.28 -2.32 25.71
C GLU A 204 -2.46 -3.67 25.01
N GLY A 205 -3.66 -4.28 25.10
CA GLY A 205 -4.02 -5.51 24.38
C GLY A 205 -4.20 -5.33 22.89
N ALA A 206 -4.44 -4.11 22.40
CA ALA A 206 -4.78 -3.84 21.00
C ALA A 206 -3.57 -3.66 20.07
N SER A 207 -2.31 -3.86 20.51
CA SER A 207 -1.08 -3.57 19.74
C SER A 207 -1.18 -2.26 18.97
N TYR A 208 -1.45 -1.20 19.68
CA TYR A 208 -1.57 0.13 19.13
C TYR A 208 -0.24 0.54 18.50
N GLY A 209 -0.24 1.07 17.29
CA GLY A 209 0.98 1.52 16.61
C GLY A 209 1.32 0.76 15.33
N GLN A 210 0.94 -0.50 15.26
CA GLN A 210 1.10 -1.30 14.05
C GLN A 210 -0.19 -2.06 13.79
N TYR A 211 -0.71 -1.99 12.56
CA TYR A 211 -1.88 -2.75 12.15
C TYR A 211 -1.92 -2.94 10.63
N ILE A 212 -2.57 -4.02 10.21
CA ILE A 212 -2.83 -4.25 8.79
C ILE A 212 -3.89 -3.25 8.34
N SER A 213 -3.46 -2.23 7.59
CA SER A 213 -4.33 -1.16 7.11
C SER A 213 -5.06 -1.48 5.82
N GLU A 214 -4.53 -2.42 5.01
CA GLU A 214 -5.18 -2.75 3.75
C GLU A 214 -4.80 -4.13 3.23
N LEU A 215 -5.79 -4.85 2.70
CA LEU A 215 -5.64 -6.09 1.94
C LEU A 215 -6.12 -5.86 0.51
N ARG A 216 -5.33 -6.29 -0.50
CA ARG A 216 -5.58 -6.05 -1.91
C ARG A 216 -5.40 -7.30 -2.76
N PRO A 217 -6.34 -8.23 -2.80
CA PRO A 217 -6.38 -9.25 -3.85
C PRO A 217 -6.71 -8.61 -5.19
N GLU A 218 -5.98 -9.04 -6.24
CA GLU A 218 -6.12 -8.55 -7.61
C GLU A 218 -5.98 -9.70 -8.59
N ALA A 219 -6.84 -9.76 -9.62
CA ALA A 219 -6.76 -10.72 -10.70
C ALA A 219 -7.11 -10.09 -12.04
N GLY A 220 -6.51 -10.58 -13.11
CA GLY A 220 -6.79 -10.05 -14.45
C GLY A 220 -5.97 -10.66 -15.56
N VAL A 221 -5.94 -9.96 -16.69
CA VAL A 221 -5.30 -10.38 -17.92
C VAL A 221 -4.33 -9.31 -18.40
N GLN A 222 -3.15 -9.73 -18.81
CA GLN A 222 -2.17 -8.91 -19.50
C GLN A 222 -2.08 -9.33 -20.96
N TRP A 223 -2.14 -8.36 -21.85
CA TRP A 223 -1.92 -8.52 -23.28
C TRP A 223 -0.59 -7.87 -23.68
N LYS A 224 0.35 -8.67 -24.20
CA LYS A 224 1.57 -8.19 -24.85
C LYS A 224 1.29 -7.83 -26.30
N ILE A 225 1.09 -6.55 -26.58
CA ILE A 225 0.82 -6.06 -27.95
C ILE A 225 2.05 -6.28 -28.84
N ASN A 226 3.23 -5.99 -28.29
CA ASN A 226 4.54 -6.26 -28.91
C ASN A 226 5.63 -6.32 -27.84
N LYS A 227 6.92 -6.29 -28.24
CA LYS A 227 8.06 -6.36 -27.30
C LYS A 227 8.12 -5.17 -26.32
N GLN A 228 7.62 -4.01 -26.76
CA GLN A 228 7.70 -2.75 -26.02
C GLN A 228 6.39 -2.41 -25.30
N ASN A 229 5.26 -2.88 -25.81
CA ASN A 229 3.93 -2.44 -25.38
C ASN A 229 3.14 -3.56 -24.73
N SER A 230 2.54 -3.29 -23.60
CA SER A 230 1.57 -4.19 -22.98
C SER A 230 0.40 -3.41 -22.38
N LEU A 231 -0.76 -4.06 -22.36
CA LEU A 231 -1.98 -3.58 -21.74
C LEU A 231 -2.41 -4.61 -20.71
N THR A 232 -2.77 -4.15 -19.49
CA THR A 232 -3.23 -5.03 -18.41
C THR A 232 -4.57 -4.53 -17.91
N LEU A 233 -5.55 -5.41 -17.87
CA LEU A 233 -6.85 -5.17 -17.27
C LEU A 233 -6.98 -6.07 -16.04
N THR A 234 -7.18 -5.47 -14.87
CA THR A 234 -7.35 -6.22 -13.62
C THR A 234 -8.53 -5.70 -12.82
N TYR A 235 -9.13 -6.60 -12.06
CA TYR A 235 -10.06 -6.28 -10.99
C TYR A 235 -9.32 -6.42 -9.67
N ARG A 236 -9.45 -5.41 -8.79
CA ARG A 236 -8.89 -5.38 -7.45
C ARG A 236 -9.99 -5.16 -6.42
N TYR A 237 -9.98 -5.97 -5.41
CA TYR A 237 -10.78 -5.76 -4.21
C TYR A 237 -9.86 -5.18 -3.13
N ASN A 238 -10.20 -4.01 -2.58
CA ASN A 238 -9.48 -3.43 -1.46
C ASN A 238 -10.34 -3.53 -0.22
N TYR A 239 -9.81 -4.16 0.82
CA TYR A 239 -10.36 -4.11 2.16
C TYR A 239 -9.46 -3.20 3.00
N LEU A 240 -9.98 -2.03 3.35
CA LEU A 240 -9.27 -1.03 4.12
C LEU A 240 -9.76 -1.06 5.56
N TYR A 241 -8.82 -1.05 6.46
CA TYR A 241 -9.02 -0.82 7.88
C TYR A 241 -8.31 0.46 8.26
N ASP A 242 -9.05 1.42 8.79
CA ASP A 242 -8.53 2.68 9.29
C ASP A 242 -8.87 2.80 10.77
N ARG A 243 -7.90 3.20 11.55
CA ARG A 243 -8.03 3.41 12.98
C ARG A 243 -7.86 4.90 13.26
N GLY A 244 -8.94 5.55 13.61
CA GLY A 244 -8.98 6.96 13.97
C GLY A 244 -8.91 7.12 15.48
N ILE A 245 -8.19 8.15 15.92
CA ILE A 245 -8.19 8.63 17.28
C ILE A 245 -8.69 10.06 17.24
N SER A 246 -9.64 10.36 18.09
CA SER A 246 -10.15 11.70 18.31
C SER A 246 -10.04 12.03 19.79
N ILE A 247 -9.51 13.21 20.09
CA ILE A 247 -9.37 13.71 21.45
C ILE A 247 -10.27 14.93 21.57
N ASP A 248 -11.21 14.88 22.51
CA ASP A 248 -12.06 16.02 22.81
C ASP A 248 -11.24 17.08 23.57
N ASP A 249 -11.14 18.28 23.01
CA ASP A 249 -10.31 19.36 23.57
C ASP A 249 -10.82 19.93 24.90
N ILE A 250 -12.09 19.66 25.25
CA ILE A 250 -12.72 20.16 26.49
C ILE A 250 -12.65 19.09 27.58
N THR A 251 -12.99 17.86 27.25
CA THR A 251 -13.10 16.75 28.20
C THR A 251 -11.86 15.89 28.25
N GLU A 252 -10.93 16.05 27.29
CA GLU A 252 -9.77 15.20 27.05
C GLU A 252 -10.13 13.72 26.80
N ASN A 253 -11.40 13.44 26.53
CA ASN A 253 -11.87 12.09 26.25
C ASN A 253 -11.28 11.57 24.93
N ILE A 254 -10.73 10.36 24.97
CA ILE A 254 -10.18 9.68 23.80
C ILE A 254 -11.24 8.78 23.19
N THR A 255 -11.57 9.02 21.95
CA THR A 255 -12.46 8.14 21.16
C THR A 255 -11.65 7.41 20.09
N ILE A 256 -11.70 6.09 20.10
CA ILE A 256 -11.08 5.24 19.09
C ILE A 256 -12.19 4.81 18.12
N THR A 257 -12.01 5.14 16.86
CA THR A 257 -12.94 4.78 15.79
C THR A 257 -12.27 3.79 14.86
N ASN A 258 -12.85 2.60 14.74
CA ASN A 258 -12.44 1.60 13.75
C ASN A 258 -13.36 1.73 12.52
N LYS A 259 -12.76 2.03 11.36
CA LYS A 259 -13.48 2.21 10.11
C LYS A 259 -13.05 1.16 9.09
N TYR A 260 -14.03 0.42 8.58
CA TYR A 260 -13.82 -0.55 7.52
C TYR A 260 -14.39 -0.01 6.22
N THR A 261 -13.59 -0.03 5.15
CA THR A 261 -14.03 0.41 3.83
C THR A 261 -13.69 -0.66 2.80
N THR A 262 -14.66 -1.02 2.01
CA THR A 262 -14.50 -1.95 0.90
C THR A 262 -14.53 -1.18 -0.42
N LYS A 263 -13.56 -1.43 -1.31
CA LYS A 263 -13.53 -0.83 -2.64
C LYS A 263 -13.41 -1.90 -3.71
N HIS A 264 -14.18 -1.72 -4.77
CA HIS A 264 -14.11 -2.52 -5.98
C HIS A 264 -13.50 -1.68 -7.09
N LEU A 265 -12.36 -2.11 -7.62
CA LEU A 265 -11.58 -1.32 -8.57
C LEU A 265 -11.41 -2.07 -9.89
N ILE A 266 -11.62 -1.35 -10.99
CA ILE A 266 -11.18 -1.78 -12.31
C ILE A 266 -9.93 -0.97 -12.64
N LEU A 267 -8.84 -1.68 -12.97
CA LEU A 267 -7.54 -1.09 -13.25
C LEU A 267 -7.18 -1.38 -14.69
N LEU A 268 -6.92 -0.33 -15.46
CA LEU A 268 -6.40 -0.42 -16.82
C LEU A 268 -4.99 0.17 -16.83
N ALA A 269 -3.99 -0.66 -17.13
CA ALA A 269 -2.59 -0.25 -17.13
C ALA A 269 -1.97 -0.45 -18.51
N TYR A 270 -1.49 0.62 -19.11
CA TYR A 270 -0.66 0.60 -20.32
C TYR A 270 0.79 0.77 -19.93
N LYS A 271 1.67 -0.06 -20.48
CA LYS A 271 3.11 0.01 -20.27
C LYS A 271 3.83 0.06 -21.60
N PHE A 272 4.74 1.04 -21.72
CA PHE A 272 5.69 1.18 -22.82
C PHE A 272 7.13 1.10 -22.29
N GLY A 273 7.96 0.26 -22.91
CA GLY A 273 9.38 0.10 -22.57
C GLY A 273 10.29 0.20 -23.81
N TRP A 274 11.43 0.87 -23.67
CA TRP A 274 12.43 1.02 -24.75
C TRP A 274 13.86 0.95 -24.23
#